data_fdb7d0c232e1c4b2e43f99766546aa63
#
_entry.id   fdb7d0c232e1c4b2e43f99766546aa63
#
_cell.length_a   1.000
_cell.length_b   1.000
_cell.length_c   1.000
_cell.angle_alpha   90.00
_cell.angle_beta   90.00
_cell.angle_gamma   90.00
#
_symmetry.space_group_name_H-M   'P 1'
#
loop_
_entity.id
_entity.type
_entity.pdbx_description
1 polymer ?
#
loop_
_entity_poly.entity_id
_entity_poly.type
_entity_poly.pdbx_seq_one_letter_code
_entity_poly.pdbx_strand_id
1 'polypeptide(L)'
;RPTTNSNGQPIAATEEGVKNFWKWFGDSKVVDAEGRPLVYYRATDSDRTEFRKSWRGGLIYFAATPEGAERATRAGNGATYPVYLKADNIRGWKGPGVYYGDAEAKGYEDKLVKGGFDAVKVRDEAARYGGTLAVLSPTQIKSAIGNSGEFDPANPSILRQQARGSITLPTDITKAPAIISL
;
A
#
# COMPACT_ATOMS: atom_id res chain seq x y z
N ARG A 1 19.73 -5.18 -2.95
CA ARG A 1 18.48 -4.81 -2.27
C ARG A 1 17.66 -6.07 -2.01
N PRO A 2 16.83 -6.16 -0.92
CA PRO A 2 15.98 -7.30 -0.63
C PRO A 2 15.06 -7.68 -1.80
N THR A 3 14.79 -8.98 -1.95
CA THR A 3 13.84 -9.53 -2.92
C THR A 3 12.52 -9.94 -2.25
N THR A 4 12.46 -9.88 -0.91
CA THR A 4 11.29 -10.17 -0.09
C THR A 4 10.86 -8.95 0.72
N ASN A 5 9.59 -8.88 1.07
CA ASN A 5 9.01 -7.85 1.92
C ASN A 5 9.08 -8.25 3.42
N SER A 6 8.58 -7.37 4.30
CA SER A 6 8.56 -7.58 5.76
C SER A 6 7.76 -8.82 6.21
N ASN A 7 6.87 -9.34 5.37
CA ASN A 7 6.11 -10.58 5.62
C ASN A 7 6.84 -11.83 5.09
N GLY A 8 8.06 -11.69 4.56
CA GLY A 8 8.83 -12.79 3.97
C GLY A 8 8.35 -13.22 2.58
N GLN A 9 7.41 -12.50 1.97
CA GLN A 9 6.90 -12.81 0.64
C GLN A 9 7.73 -12.14 -0.45
N PRO A 10 7.85 -12.74 -1.65
CA PRO A 10 8.53 -12.10 -2.78
C PRO A 10 7.87 -10.74 -3.11
N ILE A 11 8.70 -9.73 -3.39
CA ILE A 11 8.25 -8.40 -3.80
C ILE A 11 7.55 -8.43 -5.16
N ALA A 12 8.06 -9.26 -6.07
CA ALA A 12 7.48 -9.50 -7.39
C ALA A 12 7.81 -10.94 -7.85
N ALA A 13 7.09 -11.43 -8.84
CA ALA A 13 7.24 -12.78 -9.37
C ALA A 13 8.50 -12.95 -10.22
N THR A 14 9.10 -11.86 -10.72
CA THR A 14 10.25 -11.88 -11.62
C THR A 14 11.36 -10.94 -11.14
N GLU A 15 12.59 -11.21 -11.54
CA GLU A 15 13.74 -10.33 -11.25
C GLU A 15 13.53 -8.92 -11.83
N GLU A 16 12.95 -8.83 -13.02
CA GLU A 16 12.63 -7.54 -13.63
C GLU A 16 11.60 -6.77 -12.79
N GLY A 17 10.57 -7.45 -12.28
CA GLY A 17 9.60 -6.87 -11.37
C GLY A 17 10.25 -6.34 -10.08
N VAL A 18 11.22 -7.06 -9.52
CA VAL A 18 11.99 -6.59 -8.35
C VAL A 18 12.80 -5.34 -8.68
N LYS A 19 13.45 -5.28 -9.85
CA LYS A 19 14.17 -4.08 -10.31
C LYS A 19 13.23 -2.89 -10.49
N ASN A 20 12.07 -3.09 -11.12
CA ASN A 20 11.05 -2.05 -11.30
C ASN A 20 10.48 -1.56 -9.98
N PHE A 21 10.23 -2.48 -9.02
CA PHE A 21 9.83 -2.12 -7.66
C PHE A 21 10.84 -1.15 -7.04
N TRP A 22 12.12 -1.50 -7.03
CA TRP A 22 13.15 -0.67 -6.41
C TRP A 22 13.38 0.65 -7.14
N LYS A 23 13.16 0.68 -8.45
CA LYS A 23 13.17 1.93 -9.23
C LYS A 23 12.03 2.86 -8.78
N TRP A 24 10.83 2.33 -8.56
CA TRP A 24 9.69 3.08 -8.04
C TRP A 24 9.88 3.45 -6.56
N PHE A 25 10.21 2.47 -5.72
CA PHE A 25 10.31 2.61 -4.27
C PHE A 25 11.46 3.53 -3.84
N GLY A 26 12.57 3.52 -4.56
CA GLY A 26 13.72 4.40 -4.35
C GLY A 26 14.37 4.21 -3.00
N ASP A 27 14.57 5.31 -2.28
CA ASP A 27 15.14 5.38 -0.94
C ASP A 27 14.06 5.59 0.14
N SER A 28 12.86 5.11 -0.15
CA SER A 28 11.73 5.16 0.78
C SER A 28 12.12 4.70 2.18
N LYS A 29 11.63 5.42 3.19
CA LYS A 29 11.87 5.10 4.61
C LYS A 29 10.93 4.04 5.15
N VAL A 30 9.96 3.58 4.35
CA VAL A 30 8.96 2.58 4.74
C VAL A 30 9.54 1.17 4.65
N VAL A 31 10.59 0.93 5.44
CA VAL A 31 11.31 -0.35 5.51
C VAL A 31 11.48 -0.80 6.96
N ASP A 32 11.69 -2.10 7.14
CA ASP A 32 12.08 -2.66 8.44
C ASP A 32 13.59 -2.49 8.71
N ALA A 33 14.08 -3.06 9.82
CA ALA A 33 15.47 -2.95 10.24
C ALA A 33 16.45 -3.63 9.25
N GLU A 34 15.97 -4.61 8.49
CA GLU A 34 16.72 -5.33 7.46
C GLU A 34 16.63 -4.66 6.08
N GLY A 35 15.94 -3.53 5.98
CA GLY A 35 15.74 -2.79 4.73
C GLY A 35 14.70 -3.41 3.80
N ARG A 36 13.87 -4.32 4.29
CA ARG A 36 12.77 -4.93 3.52
C ARG A 36 11.56 -3.99 3.50
N PRO A 37 10.87 -3.83 2.37
CA PRO A 37 9.67 -2.99 2.30
C PRO A 37 8.62 -3.46 3.31
N LEU A 38 8.12 -2.54 4.14
CA LEU A 38 7.01 -2.79 5.04
C LEU A 38 5.71 -2.95 4.25
N VAL A 39 4.88 -3.91 4.65
CA VAL A 39 3.53 -4.08 4.12
C VAL A 39 2.55 -3.40 5.05
N TYR A 40 1.76 -2.49 4.50
CA TYR A 40 0.65 -1.82 5.17
C TYR A 40 -0.68 -2.34 4.60
N TYR A 41 -1.79 -2.02 5.28
CA TYR A 41 -3.10 -2.59 4.97
C TYR A 41 -4.19 -1.53 4.94
N ARG A 42 -5.12 -1.71 4.00
CA ARG A 42 -6.35 -0.93 3.98
C ARG A 42 -7.54 -1.82 3.67
N ALA A 43 -8.52 -1.83 4.56
CA ALA A 43 -9.80 -2.48 4.31
C ALA A 43 -10.75 -1.49 3.61
N THR A 44 -11.60 -2.00 2.74
CA THR A 44 -12.62 -1.24 2.02
C THR A 44 -13.93 -2.04 1.97
N ASP A 45 -15.02 -1.36 1.79
CA ASP A 45 -16.37 -1.94 1.63
C ASP A 45 -16.67 -2.40 0.19
N SER A 46 -15.77 -2.14 -0.74
CA SER A 46 -15.90 -2.45 -2.17
C SER A 46 -14.54 -2.65 -2.82
N ASP A 47 -14.54 -3.34 -3.96
CA ASP A 47 -13.32 -3.49 -4.76
C ASP A 47 -12.79 -2.14 -5.21
N ARG A 48 -11.48 -1.94 -5.00
CA ARG A 48 -10.78 -0.71 -5.34
C ARG A 48 -9.58 -0.99 -6.23
N THR A 49 -9.45 -0.18 -7.25
CA THR A 49 -8.23 -0.11 -8.08
C THR A 49 -7.37 1.08 -7.72
N GLU A 50 -7.95 2.05 -7.02
CA GLU A 50 -7.30 3.28 -6.59
C GLU A 50 -7.84 3.71 -5.22
N PHE A 51 -6.97 4.20 -4.35
CA PHE A 51 -7.37 4.80 -3.06
C PHE A 51 -7.49 6.32 -3.18
N ARG A 52 -8.57 6.86 -2.61
CA ARG A 52 -8.86 8.29 -2.62
C ARG A 52 -8.42 8.95 -1.34
N LYS A 53 -8.04 10.21 -1.45
CA LYS A 53 -7.74 11.08 -0.30
C LYS A 53 -8.97 11.26 0.59
N SER A 54 -8.75 11.44 1.89
CA SER A 54 -9.80 11.89 2.80
C SER A 54 -10.26 13.30 2.39
N TRP A 55 -11.53 13.57 2.57
CA TRP A 55 -12.11 14.87 2.19
C TRP A 55 -11.72 16.02 3.14
N ARG A 56 -11.21 15.71 4.33
CA ARG A 56 -10.77 16.70 5.34
C ARG A 56 -9.30 17.02 5.23
N GLY A 57 -8.44 16.10 5.63
CA GLY A 57 -7.00 16.29 5.70
C GLY A 57 -6.26 16.12 4.37
N GLY A 58 -6.90 15.56 3.34
CA GLY A 58 -6.28 15.31 2.05
C GLY A 58 -5.32 14.12 2.02
N LEU A 59 -5.37 13.23 3.02
CA LEU A 59 -4.46 12.11 3.20
C LEU A 59 -5.13 10.77 2.90
N ILE A 60 -4.31 9.75 2.61
CA ILE A 60 -4.73 8.37 2.41
C ILE A 60 -4.11 7.51 3.53
N TYR A 61 -4.94 6.93 4.39
CA TYR A 61 -4.52 6.25 5.63
C TYR A 61 -4.40 4.74 5.45
N PHE A 62 -3.37 4.15 6.10
CA PHE A 62 -3.11 2.71 6.11
C PHE A 62 -2.73 2.25 7.51
N ALA A 63 -3.21 1.08 7.91
CA ALA A 63 -2.83 0.43 9.16
C ALA A 63 -1.63 -0.49 8.96
N ALA A 64 -0.83 -0.69 10.00
CA ALA A 64 0.32 -1.59 9.94
C ALA A 64 -0.07 -3.07 10.05
N THR A 65 -1.33 -3.37 10.43
CA THR A 65 -1.84 -4.75 10.51
C THR A 65 -3.18 -4.91 9.78
N PRO A 66 -3.50 -6.12 9.28
CA PRO A 66 -4.79 -6.38 8.65
C PRO A 66 -5.97 -6.09 9.59
N GLU A 67 -5.88 -6.54 10.85
CA GLU A 67 -6.91 -6.34 11.88
C GLU A 67 -7.11 -4.86 12.20
N GLY A 68 -6.04 -4.08 12.17
CA GLY A 68 -6.09 -2.63 12.32
C GLY A 68 -6.85 -1.96 11.17
N ALA A 69 -6.61 -2.41 9.95
CA ALA A 69 -7.32 -1.92 8.77
C ALA A 69 -8.82 -2.23 8.82
N GLU A 70 -9.19 -3.45 9.19
CA GLU A 70 -10.58 -3.89 9.35
C GLU A 70 -11.33 -3.08 10.42
N ARG A 71 -10.70 -2.85 11.58
CA ARG A 71 -11.28 -2.00 12.64
C ARG A 71 -11.50 -0.56 12.20
N ALA A 72 -10.60 -0.02 11.38
CA ALA A 72 -10.71 1.36 10.89
C ALA A 72 -11.89 1.56 9.93
N THR A 73 -12.27 0.52 9.19
CA THR A 73 -13.24 0.66 8.10
C THR A 73 -14.68 0.37 8.53
N ARG A 74 -14.88 -0.34 9.66
CA ARG A 74 -16.21 -0.87 10.08
C ARG A 74 -16.91 -1.70 8.99
N ALA A 75 -16.18 -2.14 7.99
CA ALA A 75 -16.70 -2.87 6.83
C ALA A 75 -16.76 -4.35 7.15
N GLY A 76 -17.96 -4.88 7.39
CA GLY A 76 -18.16 -6.30 7.71
C GLY A 76 -17.92 -7.27 6.55
N ASN A 77 -17.88 -6.80 5.29
CA ASN A 77 -17.82 -7.65 4.08
C ASN A 77 -16.88 -7.13 3.00
N GLY A 78 -15.94 -6.25 3.34
CA GLY A 78 -15.01 -5.68 2.39
C GLY A 78 -13.72 -6.48 2.22
N ALA A 79 -12.88 -6.07 1.27
CA ALA A 79 -11.55 -6.64 1.06
C ALA A 79 -10.48 -5.86 1.81
N THR A 80 -9.48 -6.57 2.35
CA THR A 80 -8.28 -5.97 2.94
C THR A 80 -7.13 -6.07 1.93
N TYR A 81 -6.60 -4.92 1.55
CA TYR A 81 -5.54 -4.79 0.56
C TYR A 81 -4.18 -4.61 1.24
N PRO A 82 -3.26 -5.58 1.10
CA PRO A 82 -1.86 -5.38 1.45
C PRO A 82 -1.18 -4.52 0.38
N VAL A 83 -0.45 -3.50 0.82
CA VAL A 83 0.19 -2.51 -0.07
C VAL A 83 1.60 -2.15 0.37
N TYR A 84 2.41 -1.74 -0.59
CA TYR A 84 3.64 -0.99 -0.36
C TYR A 84 3.34 0.51 -0.40
N LEU A 85 3.98 1.25 0.49
CA LEU A 85 3.87 2.71 0.56
C LEU A 85 5.25 3.32 0.32
N LYS A 86 5.36 4.18 -0.70
CA LYS A 86 6.58 4.94 -0.93
C LYS A 86 6.50 6.26 -0.17
N ALA A 87 7.47 6.50 0.71
CA ALA A 87 7.63 7.78 1.39
C ALA A 87 9.09 8.03 1.76
N ASP A 88 9.62 9.15 1.30
CA ASP A 88 11.02 9.53 1.49
C ASP A 88 11.18 10.43 2.72
N ASN A 89 10.16 11.23 3.05
CA ASN A 89 10.19 12.22 4.11
C ASN A 89 8.93 12.15 4.98
N ILE A 90 9.00 11.35 6.05
CA ILE A 90 7.82 11.03 6.88
C ILE A 90 7.83 11.87 8.15
N ARG A 91 6.84 12.73 8.32
CA ARG A 91 6.66 13.47 9.56
C ARG A 91 6.33 12.50 10.72
N GLY A 92 7.06 12.62 11.80
CA GLY A 92 6.86 11.80 13.01
C GLY A 92 7.38 10.36 12.92
N TRP A 93 8.15 10.00 11.89
CA TRP A 93 8.62 8.62 11.69
C TRP A 93 9.44 8.07 12.85
N LYS A 94 10.37 8.87 13.38
CA LYS A 94 11.22 8.50 14.52
C LYS A 94 10.60 8.78 15.90
N GLY A 95 9.36 9.25 15.93
CA GLY A 95 8.69 9.67 17.16
C GLY A 95 7.30 9.06 17.31
N PRO A 96 6.51 9.57 18.25
CA PRO A 96 5.18 9.03 18.55
C PRO A 96 4.16 9.25 17.42
N GLY A 97 4.49 10.06 16.41
CA GLY A 97 3.57 10.43 15.36
C GLY A 97 2.71 11.66 15.70
N VAL A 98 1.81 12.01 14.80
CA VAL A 98 0.88 13.14 14.90
C VAL A 98 -0.49 12.63 15.34
N TYR A 99 -1.22 13.40 16.13
CA TYR A 99 -2.61 13.05 16.48
C TYR A 99 -3.50 12.97 15.24
N TYR A 100 -4.39 12.00 15.22
CA TYR A 100 -5.31 11.79 14.08
C TYR A 100 -6.15 13.06 13.81
N GLY A 101 -6.67 13.71 14.85
CA GLY A 101 -7.45 14.95 14.69
C GLY A 101 -6.67 16.08 14.03
N ASP A 102 -5.38 16.20 14.31
CA ASP A 102 -4.51 17.19 13.68
C ASP A 102 -4.25 16.83 12.20
N ALA A 103 -4.05 15.55 11.91
CA ALA A 103 -3.85 15.05 10.53
C ALA A 103 -5.11 15.19 9.66
N GLU A 104 -6.31 15.14 10.26
CA GLU A 104 -7.59 15.36 9.58
C GLU A 104 -8.01 16.84 9.51
N ALA A 105 -7.23 17.75 10.08
CA ALA A 105 -7.53 19.17 10.01
C ALA A 105 -7.48 19.67 8.55
N LYS A 106 -8.44 20.49 8.18
CA LYS A 106 -8.50 21.12 6.84
C LYS A 106 -7.18 21.82 6.50
N GLY A 107 -6.63 21.53 5.33
CA GLY A 107 -5.36 22.11 4.87
C GLY A 107 -4.12 21.48 5.51
N TYR A 108 -4.24 20.34 6.17
CA TYR A 108 -3.08 19.66 6.74
C TYR A 108 -2.12 19.13 5.66
N GLU A 109 -2.66 18.69 4.51
CA GLU A 109 -1.87 18.32 3.33
C GLU A 109 -0.91 19.46 2.92
N ASP A 110 -1.44 20.70 2.82
CA ASP A 110 -0.61 21.86 2.46
C ASP A 110 0.51 22.12 3.48
N LYS A 111 0.24 21.89 4.76
CA LYS A 111 1.28 22.02 5.81
C LYS A 111 2.35 20.96 5.68
N LEU A 112 1.99 19.73 5.34
CA LEU A 112 2.97 18.66 5.09
C LEU A 112 3.85 19.01 3.88
N VAL A 113 3.25 19.39 2.76
CA VAL A 113 3.96 19.74 1.53
C VAL A 113 4.90 20.93 1.75
N LYS A 114 4.44 21.99 2.41
CA LYS A 114 5.26 23.15 2.77
C LYS A 114 6.43 22.79 3.71
N GLY A 115 6.24 21.78 4.56
CA GLY A 115 7.27 21.24 5.45
C GLY A 115 8.22 20.25 4.76
N GLY A 116 8.05 19.98 3.46
CA GLY A 116 8.86 19.03 2.71
C GLY A 116 8.56 17.55 3.03
N PHE A 117 7.40 17.26 3.60
CA PHE A 117 7.00 15.89 3.93
C PHE A 117 6.06 15.32 2.86
N ASP A 118 6.21 14.03 2.57
CA ASP A 118 5.39 13.27 1.62
C ASP A 118 4.51 12.21 2.30
N ALA A 119 4.67 12.06 3.61
CA ALA A 119 3.85 11.19 4.45
C ALA A 119 3.85 11.65 5.91
N VAL A 120 2.94 11.11 6.71
CA VAL A 120 2.87 11.33 8.15
C VAL A 120 2.57 10.03 8.90
N LYS A 121 3.35 9.76 9.95
CA LYS A 121 3.02 8.73 10.93
C LYS A 121 1.95 9.29 11.85
N VAL A 122 0.81 8.63 11.90
CA VAL A 122 -0.30 9.00 12.76
C VAL A 122 -0.22 8.21 14.06
N ARG A 123 -0.37 8.90 15.18
CA ARG A 123 -0.33 8.32 16.52
C ARG A 123 -1.54 7.42 16.75
N ASP A 124 -1.27 6.19 17.10
CA ASP A 124 -2.27 5.21 17.51
C ASP A 124 -2.20 5.00 19.02
N GLU A 125 -2.89 5.88 19.77
CA GLU A 125 -2.80 5.93 21.23
C GLU A 125 -3.25 4.65 21.93
N ALA A 126 -4.16 3.91 21.31
CA ALA A 126 -4.72 2.69 21.88
C ALA A 126 -4.10 1.43 21.27
N ALA A 127 -3.02 1.55 20.49
CA ALA A 127 -2.49 0.47 19.64
C ALA A 127 -3.61 -0.26 18.83
N ARG A 128 -4.68 0.49 18.55
CA ARG A 128 -5.92 -0.04 17.96
C ARG A 128 -5.72 -0.50 16.54
N TYR A 129 -4.81 0.16 15.82
CA TYR A 129 -4.54 -0.06 14.39
C TYR A 129 -3.15 -0.64 14.14
N GLY A 130 -2.40 -0.94 15.19
CA GLY A 130 -1.02 -1.45 15.10
C GLY A 130 -0.02 -0.43 14.56
N GLY A 131 -0.42 0.83 14.48
CA GLY A 131 0.31 1.93 13.84
C GLY A 131 -0.39 2.36 12.54
N THR A 132 -0.32 3.65 12.25
CA THR A 132 -0.96 4.23 11.06
C THR A 132 0.02 5.11 10.31
N LEU A 133 0.13 4.90 9.00
CA LEU A 133 0.86 5.75 8.07
C LEU A 133 -0.14 6.35 7.08
N ALA A 134 -0.02 7.65 6.82
CA ALA A 134 -0.82 8.32 5.81
C ALA A 134 0.09 8.97 4.76
N VAL A 135 -0.28 8.81 3.49
CA VAL A 135 0.43 9.35 2.32
C VAL A 135 -0.40 10.40 1.60
N LEU A 136 0.24 11.22 0.77
CA LEU A 136 -0.35 12.36 0.07
C LEU A 136 -0.97 11.99 -1.27
N SER A 137 -0.41 10.98 -1.97
CA SER A 137 -0.76 10.69 -3.35
C SER A 137 -1.07 9.22 -3.58
N PRO A 138 -2.08 8.89 -4.40
CA PRO A 138 -2.33 7.51 -4.85
C PRO A 138 -1.13 6.87 -5.55
N THR A 139 -0.26 7.65 -6.21
CA THR A 139 0.95 7.16 -6.88
C THR A 139 2.03 6.62 -5.93
N GLN A 140 1.91 6.93 -4.64
CA GLN A 140 2.78 6.39 -3.58
C GLN A 140 2.37 4.98 -3.13
N ILE A 141 1.31 4.41 -3.71
CA ILE A 141 0.68 3.16 -3.23
C ILE A 141 0.75 2.13 -4.35
N LYS A 142 1.28 0.94 -4.04
CA LYS A 142 1.28 -0.22 -4.94
C LYS A 142 0.83 -1.46 -4.18
N SER A 143 0.11 -2.36 -4.87
CA SER A 143 -0.29 -3.63 -4.27
C SER A 143 0.94 -4.46 -3.89
N ALA A 144 0.91 -5.07 -2.71
CA ALA A 144 1.90 -6.07 -2.30
C ALA A 144 1.55 -7.48 -2.81
N ILE A 145 0.36 -7.65 -3.42
CA ILE A 145 -0.10 -8.88 -4.07
C ILE A 145 -0.66 -8.54 -5.45
N GLY A 146 -0.55 -9.47 -6.39
CA GLY A 146 -1.21 -9.34 -7.70
C GLY A 146 -0.72 -8.16 -8.56
N ASN A 147 0.48 -7.61 -8.27
CA ASN A 147 1.09 -6.61 -9.13
C ASN A 147 1.71 -7.27 -10.38
N SER A 148 1.69 -6.55 -11.50
CA SER A 148 2.28 -7.02 -12.77
C SER A 148 3.82 -6.96 -12.79
N GLY A 149 4.43 -6.38 -11.77
CA GLY A 149 5.87 -6.13 -11.72
C GLY A 149 6.32 -4.86 -12.46
N GLU A 150 5.42 -4.05 -13.00
CA GLU A 150 5.78 -2.80 -13.71
C GLU A 150 6.11 -1.65 -12.77
N PHE A 151 5.35 -1.50 -11.68
CA PHE A 151 5.51 -0.45 -10.66
C PHE A 151 5.65 0.97 -11.25
N ASP A 152 4.82 1.30 -12.25
CA ASP A 152 4.82 2.61 -12.89
C ASP A 152 4.57 3.75 -11.87
N PRO A 153 5.48 4.71 -11.71
CA PRO A 153 5.37 5.77 -10.74
C PRO A 153 4.24 6.77 -11.04
N ALA A 154 3.77 6.85 -12.28
CA ALA A 154 2.71 7.76 -12.70
C ALA A 154 1.30 7.17 -12.58
N ASN A 155 1.18 5.84 -12.43
CA ASN A 155 -0.11 5.16 -12.39
C ASN A 155 -0.63 5.06 -10.95
N PRO A 156 -1.80 5.63 -10.59
CA PRO A 156 -2.39 5.54 -9.27
C PRO A 156 -3.06 4.18 -8.98
N SER A 157 -3.22 3.31 -9.97
CA SER A 157 -3.82 1.99 -9.78
C SER A 157 -2.95 1.10 -8.89
N ILE A 158 -3.58 0.42 -7.94
CA ILE A 158 -2.92 -0.53 -7.05
C ILE A 158 -2.93 -1.96 -7.59
N LEU A 159 -3.92 -2.33 -8.42
CA LEU A 159 -4.18 -3.72 -8.79
C LEU A 159 -3.59 -4.11 -10.13
N ARG A 160 -3.36 -3.19 -11.04
CA ARG A 160 -2.87 -3.51 -12.38
C ARG A 160 -2.05 -2.37 -12.93
N GLN A 161 -0.82 -2.66 -13.11
CA GLN A 161 -0.04 -2.05 -14.15
C GLN A 161 0.10 -3.08 -15.25
N GLN A 162 -1.00 -3.30 -15.98
CA GLN A 162 -0.87 -3.91 -17.29
C GLN A 162 -0.44 -2.83 -18.27
N ALA A 163 0.69 -3.05 -18.93
CA ALA A 163 0.88 -2.52 -20.25
C ALA A 163 -0.42 -2.74 -21.04
N ARG A 164 -0.84 -1.76 -21.84
CA ARG A 164 -1.93 -1.91 -22.80
C ARG A 164 -1.56 -2.99 -23.83
N GLY A 165 -1.68 -4.24 -23.43
CA GLY A 165 -1.54 -5.41 -24.24
C GLY A 165 -2.68 -6.33 -23.87
N SER A 166 -3.55 -6.62 -24.82
CA SER A 166 -4.71 -7.49 -24.68
C SER A 166 -4.36 -8.72 -23.89
N ILE A 167 -5.07 -8.94 -22.75
CA ILE A 167 -5.15 -10.28 -22.18
C ILE A 167 -6.04 -11.09 -23.11
N THR A 168 -5.45 -11.94 -23.91
CA THR A 168 -6.14 -13.13 -24.38
C THR A 168 -6.25 -14.04 -23.16
N LEU A 169 -7.43 -14.07 -22.53
CA LEU A 169 -7.78 -15.16 -21.64
C LEU A 169 -7.58 -16.45 -22.45
N PRO A 170 -6.94 -17.48 -21.86
CA PRO A 170 -6.95 -18.79 -22.50
C PRO A 170 -8.39 -19.23 -22.61
N THR A 171 -8.91 -19.33 -23.82
CA THR A 171 -10.27 -19.79 -24.13
C THR A 171 -10.44 -21.29 -23.96
N ASP A 172 -9.49 -21.97 -23.35
CA ASP A 172 -9.52 -23.43 -23.19
C ASP A 172 -9.55 -23.84 -21.73
N ILE A 173 -10.76 -23.76 -21.11
CA ILE A 173 -11.07 -24.32 -19.80
C ILE A 173 -11.46 -25.79 -19.87
N THR A 174 -11.27 -26.46 -21.01
CA THR A 174 -11.68 -27.87 -21.20
C THR A 174 -10.62 -28.90 -20.78
N LYS A 175 -9.46 -28.47 -20.22
CA LYS A 175 -8.45 -29.40 -19.69
C LYS A 175 -8.22 -29.20 -18.19
N ALA A 176 -9.25 -29.41 -17.39
CA ALA A 176 -9.06 -29.73 -15.99
C ALA A 176 -8.65 -31.22 -15.90
N PRO A 177 -7.56 -31.58 -15.22
CA PRO A 177 -7.25 -32.97 -15.01
C PRO A 177 -8.33 -33.60 -14.13
N ALA A 178 -8.84 -34.76 -14.56
CA ALA A 178 -9.79 -35.55 -13.83
C ALA A 178 -9.21 -35.92 -12.45
N ILE A 179 -9.90 -35.57 -11.37
CA ILE A 179 -9.59 -36.05 -10.03
C ILE A 179 -9.99 -37.54 -10.00
N ILE A 180 -9.00 -38.43 -9.98
CA ILE A 180 -9.22 -39.84 -9.73
C ILE A 180 -9.43 -39.99 -8.22
N SER A 181 -10.69 -40.29 -7.83
CA SER A 181 -11.00 -40.73 -6.48
C SER A 181 -10.59 -42.20 -6.33
N LEU A 182 -9.76 -42.49 -5.33
CA LEU A 182 -9.61 -43.82 -4.72
C LEU A 182 -10.26 -43.82 -3.35
#